data_e6806ca8bb545f318aafcf48d0a6eb98
#
_entry.id   e6806ca8bb545f318aafcf48d0a6eb98
#
_cell.length_a   1.000
_cell.length_b   1.000
_cell.length_c   1.000
_cell.angle_alpha   90.00
_cell.angle_beta   90.00
_cell.angle_gamma   90.00
#
_symmetry.space_group_name_H-M   'P 1'
#
loop_
_entity.id
_entity.type
_entity.pdbx_description
1 polymer ?
#
loop_
_entity_poly.entity_id
_entity_poly.type
_entity_poly.pdbx_seq_one_letter_code
_entity_poly.pdbx_strand_id
1 'polypeptide(L)'
;MDSTVLLYDLIARGKTPAALSFDYGSRHNHKELPMAASTCRRLGVSHRIVSLTFMPELFSSALLRTGPPIPDGPYTSEGMSQTAVPFRNPILMSIAVGYAESIGASQVLLASHSGDHALYPDCRKEFNTAFAETVRLGTDGKVNVLFPYADLNKRQIADLGRSLDTDFTQTWTCYKGKVLHCGRCSACIERAYALRRKEGMDPTLYEDERETHAR
;
A
#
# COMPACT_ATOMS: atom_id res chain seq x y z
N MET A 1 3.38 -4.83 0.06
CA MET A 1 4.78 -4.78 -0.41
C MET A 1 5.41 -3.41 -0.13
N ASP A 2 4.96 -2.34 -0.72
CA ASP A 2 5.60 -1.01 -0.68
C ASP A 2 5.70 -0.42 0.74
N SER A 3 4.60 -0.43 1.48
CA SER A 3 4.59 0.00 2.89
C SER A 3 5.45 -0.87 3.80
N THR A 4 5.61 -2.16 3.48
CA THR A 4 6.53 -3.05 4.20
C THR A 4 7.98 -2.65 3.95
N VAL A 5 8.35 -2.39 2.68
CA VAL A 5 9.71 -1.90 2.35
C VAL A 5 9.98 -0.57 3.05
N LEU A 6 9.00 0.36 3.06
CA LEU A 6 9.13 1.62 3.78
C LEU A 6 9.40 1.41 5.27
N LEU A 7 8.73 0.44 5.89
CA LEU A 7 8.96 0.13 7.30
C LEU A 7 10.39 -0.36 7.56
N TYR A 8 10.90 -1.26 6.73
CA TYR A 8 12.30 -1.73 6.81
C TYR A 8 13.29 -0.58 6.58
N ASP A 9 13.04 0.29 5.59
CA ASP A 9 13.90 1.44 5.29
C ASP A 9 13.97 2.42 6.49
N LEU A 10 12.85 2.71 7.12
CA LEU A 10 12.81 3.56 8.30
C LEU A 10 13.62 2.98 9.46
N ILE A 11 13.49 1.68 9.72
CA ILE A 11 14.24 1.00 10.77
C ILE A 11 15.74 1.00 10.45
N ALA A 12 16.12 0.69 9.21
CA ALA A 12 17.51 0.72 8.77
C ALA A 12 18.15 2.12 8.94
N ARG A 13 17.35 3.17 8.83
CA ARG A 13 17.77 4.57 9.10
C ARG A 13 17.71 4.95 10.58
N GLY A 14 17.52 4.00 11.50
CA GLY A 14 17.49 4.24 12.94
C GLY A 14 16.24 4.99 13.41
N LYS A 15 15.14 4.96 12.66
CA LYS A 15 13.86 5.55 13.08
C LYS A 15 13.06 4.55 13.91
N THR A 16 12.19 5.09 14.78
CA THR A 16 11.26 4.30 15.61
C THR A 16 9.81 4.56 15.15
N PRO A 17 9.36 3.98 14.03
CA PRO A 17 8.04 4.23 13.50
C PRO A 17 6.95 3.57 14.35
N ALA A 18 5.74 4.17 14.36
CA ALA A 18 4.49 3.50 14.67
C ALA A 18 3.75 3.22 13.38
N ALA A 19 3.20 2.02 13.21
CA ALA A 19 2.49 1.63 12.01
C ALA A 19 0.97 1.68 12.22
N LEU A 20 0.26 2.21 11.22
CA LEU A 20 -1.19 2.13 11.12
C LEU A 20 -1.58 1.26 9.93
N SER A 21 -2.53 0.35 10.15
CA SER A 21 -3.24 -0.36 9.10
C SER A 21 -4.73 -0.06 9.20
N PHE A 22 -5.44 -0.13 8.07
CA PHE A 22 -6.84 0.25 8.01
C PHE A 22 -7.68 -0.92 7.50
N ASP A 23 -8.66 -1.36 8.30
CA ASP A 23 -9.73 -2.21 7.83
C ASP A 23 -10.86 -1.33 7.26
N TYR A 24 -10.81 -1.11 5.96
CA TYR A 24 -11.81 -0.34 5.23
C TYR A 24 -12.77 -1.23 4.42
N GLY A 25 -12.88 -2.50 4.80
CA GLY A 25 -13.78 -3.47 4.17
C GLY A 25 -13.31 -3.98 2.81
N SER A 26 -12.00 -3.92 2.50
CA SER A 26 -11.48 -4.48 1.26
C SER A 26 -11.56 -6.02 1.25
N ARG A 27 -11.61 -6.59 0.04
CA ARG A 27 -11.66 -8.04 -0.17
C ARG A 27 -10.44 -8.76 0.38
N HIS A 28 -9.30 -8.09 0.49
CA HIS A 28 -8.00 -8.66 0.85
C HIS A 28 -7.49 -8.24 2.24
N ASN A 29 -8.22 -7.41 2.98
CA ASN A 29 -7.81 -6.99 4.34
C ASN A 29 -7.53 -8.18 5.27
N HIS A 30 -8.31 -9.26 5.17
CA HIS A 30 -8.10 -10.47 5.97
C HIS A 30 -6.77 -11.19 5.67
N LYS A 31 -6.07 -10.84 4.60
CA LYS A 31 -4.71 -11.29 4.25
C LYS A 31 -3.66 -10.24 4.63
N GLU A 32 -3.89 -8.98 4.26
CA GLU A 32 -2.92 -7.92 4.49
C GLU A 32 -2.73 -7.61 5.98
N LEU A 33 -3.81 -7.49 6.73
CA LEU A 33 -3.73 -7.06 8.14
C LEU A 33 -2.95 -8.05 9.02
N PRO A 34 -3.17 -9.38 8.95
CA PRO A 34 -2.34 -10.32 9.70
C PRO A 34 -0.87 -10.30 9.31
N MET A 35 -0.54 -10.12 8.02
CA MET A 35 0.84 -10.02 7.55
C MET A 35 1.51 -8.73 8.05
N ALA A 36 0.81 -7.61 8.00
CA ALA A 36 1.30 -6.34 8.55
C ALA A 36 1.54 -6.46 10.07
N ALA A 37 0.60 -7.05 10.80
CA ALA A 37 0.75 -7.27 12.24
C ALA A 37 1.91 -8.21 12.59
N SER A 38 2.10 -9.28 11.81
CA SER A 38 3.23 -10.20 11.98
C SER A 38 4.57 -9.51 11.73
N THR A 39 4.66 -8.73 10.64
CA THR A 39 5.87 -7.98 10.29
C THR A 39 6.20 -6.95 11.37
N CYS A 40 5.24 -6.15 11.82
CA CYS A 40 5.44 -5.17 12.87
C CYS A 40 5.91 -5.82 14.18
N ARG A 41 5.31 -6.96 14.58
CA ARG A 41 5.72 -7.70 15.78
C ARG A 41 7.16 -8.20 15.67
N ARG A 42 7.55 -8.77 14.51
CA ARG A 42 8.92 -9.25 14.26
C ARG A 42 9.95 -8.14 14.33
N LEU A 43 9.58 -6.94 13.88
CA LEU A 43 10.45 -5.77 13.84
C LEU A 43 10.38 -4.92 15.14
N GLY A 44 9.59 -5.31 16.13
CA GLY A 44 9.41 -4.53 17.36
C GLY A 44 8.69 -3.20 17.18
N VAL A 45 7.88 -3.07 16.11
CA VAL A 45 7.17 -1.83 15.76
C VAL A 45 5.79 -1.83 16.39
N SER A 46 5.42 -0.73 17.05
CA SER A 46 4.06 -0.49 17.53
C SER A 46 3.09 -0.47 16.34
N HIS A 47 2.03 -1.27 16.39
CA HIS A 47 1.08 -1.40 15.31
C HIS A 47 -0.36 -1.27 15.81
N ARG A 48 -1.15 -0.47 15.10
CA ARG A 48 -2.60 -0.36 15.34
C ARG A 48 -3.37 -0.62 14.06
N ILE A 49 -4.53 -1.28 14.20
CA ILE A 49 -5.50 -1.46 13.12
C ILE A 49 -6.68 -0.55 13.42
N VAL A 50 -7.00 0.33 12.49
CA VAL A 50 -8.14 1.25 12.56
C VAL A 50 -9.28 0.68 11.72
N SER A 51 -10.44 0.49 12.34
CA SER A 51 -11.64 -0.03 11.67
C SER A 51 -12.41 1.10 10.99
N LEU A 52 -12.58 0.99 9.67
CA LEU A 52 -13.36 1.89 8.82
C LEU A 52 -14.43 1.07 8.06
N THR A 53 -15.05 0.14 8.74
CA THR A 53 -15.99 -0.84 8.15
C THR A 53 -17.26 -0.21 7.58
N PHE A 54 -17.52 1.07 7.86
CA PHE A 54 -18.59 1.87 7.24
C PHE A 54 -18.29 2.24 5.77
N MET A 55 -17.03 2.20 5.33
CA MET A 55 -16.67 2.63 3.96
C MET A 55 -17.40 1.85 2.85
N PRO A 56 -17.60 0.52 2.95
CA PRO A 56 -18.37 -0.22 1.96
C PRO A 56 -19.85 0.15 1.86
N GLU A 57 -20.38 0.85 2.86
CA GLU A 57 -21.78 1.35 2.85
C GLU A 57 -21.88 2.68 2.08
N LEU A 58 -20.80 3.46 2.05
CA LEU A 58 -20.74 4.78 1.43
C LEU A 58 -20.10 4.78 0.06
N PHE A 59 -19.16 3.88 -0.19
CA PHE A 59 -18.35 3.90 -1.40
C PHE A 59 -18.56 2.64 -2.25
N SER A 60 -18.50 2.83 -3.57
CA SER A 60 -18.54 1.74 -4.55
C SER A 60 -17.15 1.53 -5.15
N SER A 61 -16.64 0.30 -5.09
CA SER A 61 -15.38 -0.11 -5.73
C SER A 61 -15.29 -1.63 -5.77
N ALA A 62 -14.66 -2.18 -6.82
CA ALA A 62 -14.36 -3.60 -6.91
C ALA A 62 -13.41 -4.08 -5.80
N LEU A 63 -12.62 -3.19 -5.20
CA LEU A 63 -11.79 -3.54 -4.03
C LEU A 63 -12.61 -3.84 -2.78
N LEU A 64 -13.79 -3.26 -2.63
CA LEU A 64 -14.64 -3.44 -1.46
C LEU A 64 -15.41 -4.77 -1.54
N ARG A 65 -15.71 -5.35 -0.38
CA ARG A 65 -16.45 -6.64 -0.30
C ARG A 65 -17.82 -6.58 -0.94
N THR A 66 -18.45 -5.41 -0.93
CA THR A 66 -19.78 -5.15 -1.53
C THR A 66 -19.73 -4.83 -3.03
N GLY A 67 -18.54 -4.61 -3.59
CA GLY A 67 -18.36 -4.19 -4.97
C GLY A 67 -18.41 -5.34 -5.99
N PRO A 68 -18.32 -5.03 -7.29
CA PRO A 68 -18.25 -6.02 -8.37
C PRO A 68 -16.95 -6.86 -8.29
N PRO A 69 -16.86 -7.98 -9.03
CA PRO A 69 -15.65 -8.78 -9.09
C PRO A 69 -14.40 -7.98 -9.51
N ILE A 70 -13.24 -8.34 -8.96
CA ILE A 70 -11.96 -7.77 -9.40
C ILE A 70 -11.66 -8.20 -10.83
N PRO A 71 -11.40 -7.26 -11.75
CA PRO A 71 -11.04 -7.59 -13.13
C PRO A 71 -9.69 -8.31 -13.21
N ASP A 72 -9.54 -9.16 -14.22
CA ASP A 72 -8.26 -9.75 -14.61
C ASP A 72 -7.53 -8.83 -15.61
N GLY A 73 -6.22 -9.01 -15.73
CA GLY A 73 -5.38 -8.27 -16.67
C GLY A 73 -4.56 -7.13 -16.04
N PRO A 74 -3.70 -6.50 -16.84
CA PRO A 74 -2.85 -5.39 -16.40
C PRO A 74 -3.68 -4.15 -16.05
N TYR A 75 -3.03 -3.18 -15.44
CA TYR A 75 -3.66 -1.88 -15.22
C TYR A 75 -4.06 -1.23 -16.55
N THR A 76 -5.36 -1.00 -16.72
CA THR A 76 -5.96 -0.22 -17.80
C THR A 76 -6.76 0.92 -17.16
N SER A 77 -7.01 2.00 -17.90
CA SER A 77 -7.81 3.12 -17.39
C SER A 77 -9.20 2.69 -16.89
N GLU A 78 -9.85 1.75 -17.60
CA GLU A 78 -11.15 1.20 -17.21
C GLU A 78 -11.06 0.28 -15.99
N GLY A 79 -10.14 -0.68 -15.97
CA GLY A 79 -9.95 -1.60 -14.84
C GLY A 79 -9.54 -0.88 -13.56
N MET A 80 -8.83 0.24 -13.70
CA MET A 80 -8.41 1.07 -12.56
C MET A 80 -9.53 1.89 -11.96
N SER A 81 -10.40 2.45 -12.80
CA SER A 81 -11.58 3.18 -12.31
C SER A 81 -12.47 2.26 -11.45
N GLN A 82 -12.56 0.97 -11.80
CA GLN A 82 -13.32 -0.02 -11.04
C GLN A 82 -12.69 -0.36 -9.69
N THR A 83 -11.35 -0.33 -9.57
CA THR A 83 -10.62 -0.66 -8.35
C THR A 83 -10.28 0.56 -7.50
N ALA A 84 -10.52 1.76 -7.96
CA ALA A 84 -10.37 2.96 -7.14
C ALA A 84 -11.44 3.00 -6.04
N VAL A 85 -11.04 3.14 -4.80
CA VAL A 85 -11.94 3.51 -3.70
C VAL A 85 -11.93 5.04 -3.61
N PRO A 86 -13.10 5.71 -3.77
CA PRO A 86 -13.14 7.16 -3.84
C PRO A 86 -12.43 7.85 -2.68
N PHE A 87 -11.48 8.73 -2.99
CA PHE A 87 -10.77 9.58 -2.04
C PHE A 87 -10.13 8.82 -0.85
N ARG A 88 -9.74 7.56 -1.06
CA ARG A 88 -9.29 6.67 0.02
C ARG A 88 -8.02 7.18 0.71
N ASN A 89 -6.98 7.53 -0.04
CA ASN A 89 -5.70 7.91 0.55
C ASN A 89 -5.82 9.17 1.43
N PRO A 90 -6.52 10.25 1.03
CA PRO A 90 -6.75 11.38 1.91
C PRO A 90 -7.48 11.03 3.21
N ILE A 91 -8.49 10.16 3.16
CA ILE A 91 -9.22 9.71 4.35
C ILE A 91 -8.26 9.00 5.32
N LEU A 92 -7.48 8.03 4.81
CA LEU A 92 -6.53 7.28 5.62
C LEU A 92 -5.42 8.17 6.18
N MET A 93 -4.89 9.07 5.36
CA MET A 93 -3.86 10.03 5.78
C MET A 93 -4.37 11.01 6.83
N SER A 94 -5.61 11.51 6.70
CA SER A 94 -6.20 12.42 7.70
C SER A 94 -6.30 11.76 9.08
N ILE A 95 -6.71 10.49 9.13
CA ILE A 95 -6.73 9.71 10.37
C ILE A 95 -5.32 9.51 10.92
N ALA A 96 -4.36 9.19 10.05
CA ALA A 96 -2.97 9.01 10.44
C ALA A 96 -2.34 10.30 10.98
N VAL A 97 -2.69 11.46 10.42
CA VAL A 97 -2.24 12.78 10.91
C VAL A 97 -2.79 13.06 12.30
N GLY A 98 -4.09 12.88 12.52
CA GLY A 98 -4.68 13.06 13.86
C GLY A 98 -4.09 12.10 14.89
N TYR A 99 -3.81 10.86 14.48
CA TYR A 99 -3.11 9.91 15.37
C TYR A 99 -1.67 10.35 15.64
N ALA A 100 -0.93 10.78 14.63
CA ALA A 100 0.44 11.28 14.79
C ALA A 100 0.50 12.46 15.78
N GLU A 101 -0.38 13.45 15.64
CA GLU A 101 -0.46 14.57 16.56
C GLU A 101 -0.77 14.10 17.99
N SER A 102 -1.67 13.13 18.16
CA SER A 102 -2.08 12.62 19.48
C SER A 102 -0.98 11.87 20.22
N ILE A 103 -0.01 11.28 19.50
CA ILE A 103 1.13 10.56 20.09
C ILE A 103 2.44 11.38 20.07
N GLY A 104 2.39 12.64 19.62
CA GLY A 104 3.56 13.50 19.49
C GLY A 104 4.52 13.12 18.37
N ALA A 105 4.07 12.36 17.36
CA ALA A 105 4.86 12.06 16.17
C ALA A 105 4.83 13.26 15.21
N SER A 106 5.99 13.64 14.68
CA SER A 106 6.13 14.79 13.79
C SER A 106 6.01 14.47 12.30
N GLN A 107 5.86 13.21 11.93
CA GLN A 107 5.81 12.78 10.53
C GLN A 107 4.79 11.67 10.30
N VAL A 108 4.08 11.74 9.18
CA VAL A 108 3.29 10.65 8.60
C VAL A 108 3.88 10.31 7.24
N LEU A 109 4.12 9.03 6.97
CA LEU A 109 4.73 8.59 5.73
C LEU A 109 3.79 7.64 4.98
N LEU A 110 3.65 7.85 3.68
CA LEU A 110 2.89 6.98 2.77
C LEU A 110 3.80 6.47 1.65
N ALA A 111 3.74 5.17 1.37
CA ALA A 111 4.55 4.51 0.34
C ALA A 111 3.88 4.54 -1.05
N SER A 112 3.24 5.65 -1.44
CA SER A 112 2.79 5.85 -2.83
C SER A 112 4.00 6.01 -3.75
N HIS A 113 3.88 5.53 -4.98
CA HIS A 113 5.00 5.48 -5.93
C HIS A 113 4.61 6.03 -7.32
N SER A 114 5.60 6.22 -8.19
CA SER A 114 5.39 6.85 -9.51
C SER A 114 4.40 6.08 -10.40
N GLY A 115 4.27 4.77 -10.26
CA GLY A 115 3.31 3.96 -10.98
C GLY A 115 1.84 4.28 -10.66
N ASP A 116 1.58 4.78 -9.46
CA ASP A 116 0.22 5.15 -9.03
C ASP A 116 -0.23 6.50 -9.60
N HIS A 117 0.69 7.38 -9.99
CA HIS A 117 0.42 8.78 -10.37
C HIS A 117 -0.47 8.90 -11.61
N ALA A 118 -0.26 8.05 -12.60
CA ALA A 118 -1.05 8.06 -13.82
C ALA A 118 -2.50 7.61 -13.59
N LEU A 119 -2.74 6.91 -12.48
CA LEU A 119 -3.91 6.07 -12.25
C LEU A 119 -4.85 6.65 -11.20
N TYR A 120 -4.27 7.15 -10.11
CA TYR A 120 -5.02 7.61 -8.95
C TYR A 120 -4.74 9.09 -8.69
N PRO A 121 -5.73 9.98 -8.83
CA PRO A 121 -5.53 11.41 -8.60
C PRO A 121 -4.94 11.74 -7.24
N ASP A 122 -5.33 10.98 -6.21
CA ASP A 122 -4.87 11.11 -4.83
C ASP A 122 -3.48 10.51 -4.54
N CYS A 123 -2.76 10.10 -5.60
CA CYS A 123 -1.35 9.71 -5.56
C CYS A 123 -0.43 10.70 -6.31
N ARG A 124 -0.99 11.67 -7.05
CA ARG A 124 -0.21 12.61 -7.88
C ARG A 124 0.61 13.57 -7.03
N LYS A 125 1.73 14.04 -7.58
CA LYS A 125 2.63 14.96 -6.87
C LYS A 125 1.94 16.26 -6.46
N GLU A 126 1.11 16.82 -7.35
CA GLU A 126 0.37 18.04 -7.07
C GLU A 126 -0.58 17.85 -5.90
N PHE A 127 -1.28 16.71 -5.86
CA PHE A 127 -2.14 16.36 -4.73
C PHE A 127 -1.32 16.19 -3.45
N ASN A 128 -0.23 15.42 -3.51
CA ASN A 128 0.64 15.16 -2.36
C ASN A 128 1.18 16.47 -1.76
N THR A 129 1.59 17.41 -2.60
CA THR A 129 2.07 18.74 -2.17
C THR A 129 0.96 19.55 -1.50
N ALA A 130 -0.21 19.60 -2.12
CA ALA A 130 -1.37 20.32 -1.55
C ALA A 130 -1.85 19.71 -0.23
N PHE A 131 -1.88 18.38 -0.14
CA PHE A 131 -2.26 17.70 1.08
C PHE A 131 -1.24 17.91 2.21
N ALA A 132 0.06 17.82 1.92
CA ALA A 132 1.11 18.10 2.89
C ALA A 132 1.03 19.54 3.43
N GLU A 133 0.73 20.53 2.56
CA GLU A 133 0.52 21.91 2.99
C GLU A 133 -0.76 22.05 3.84
N THR A 134 -1.84 21.38 3.47
CA THR A 134 -3.06 21.36 4.28
C THR A 134 -2.80 20.84 5.69
N VAL A 135 -2.03 19.75 5.80
CA VAL A 135 -1.66 19.17 7.10
C VAL A 135 -0.77 20.14 7.89
N ARG A 136 0.23 20.74 7.24
CA ARG A 136 1.11 21.70 7.89
C ARG A 136 0.31 22.87 8.49
N LEU A 137 -0.63 23.43 7.73
CA LEU A 137 -1.49 24.52 8.21
C LEU A 137 -2.45 24.04 9.32
N GLY A 138 -3.06 22.88 9.15
CA GLY A 138 -4.06 22.34 10.09
C GLY A 138 -3.49 21.85 11.41
N THR A 139 -2.15 21.65 11.50
CA THR A 139 -1.45 21.19 12.70
C THR A 139 -0.46 22.21 13.25
N ASP A 140 -0.49 23.47 12.80
CA ASP A 140 0.53 24.48 13.13
C ASP A 140 1.97 23.99 12.91
N GLY A 141 2.20 23.20 11.87
CA GLY A 141 3.50 22.63 11.51
C GLY A 141 3.99 21.50 12.42
N LYS A 142 3.18 21.00 13.34
CA LYS A 142 3.55 19.90 14.25
C LYS A 142 3.71 18.58 13.50
N VAL A 143 2.92 18.33 12.44
CA VAL A 143 2.96 17.11 11.64
C VAL A 143 3.26 17.44 10.18
N ASN A 144 4.18 16.68 9.59
CA ASN A 144 4.51 16.72 8.18
C ASN A 144 4.15 15.41 7.49
N VAL A 145 3.53 15.49 6.30
CA VAL A 145 3.25 14.29 5.47
C VAL A 145 4.35 14.14 4.43
N LEU A 146 4.91 12.96 4.33
CA LEU A 146 6.02 12.64 3.42
C LEU A 146 5.67 11.46 2.51
N PHE A 147 6.15 11.50 1.27
CA PHE A 147 5.96 10.50 0.24
C PHE A 147 7.32 10.03 -0.29
N PRO A 148 8.08 9.23 0.49
CA PRO A 148 9.49 8.94 0.18
C PRO A 148 9.71 8.23 -1.14
N TYR A 149 8.68 7.52 -1.63
CA TYR A 149 8.76 6.69 -2.84
C TYR A 149 8.04 7.32 -4.05
N ALA A 150 7.60 8.58 -3.94
CA ALA A 150 6.85 9.25 -5.01
C ALA A 150 7.55 9.23 -6.38
N ASP A 151 8.88 9.22 -6.41
CA ASP A 151 9.69 9.19 -7.63
C ASP A 151 10.21 7.79 -8.00
N LEU A 152 9.97 6.79 -7.16
CA LEU A 152 10.39 5.41 -7.42
C LEU A 152 9.30 4.65 -8.17
N ASN A 153 9.72 3.74 -9.06
CA ASN A 153 8.83 2.72 -9.62
C ASN A 153 8.83 1.46 -8.74
N LYS A 154 7.88 0.57 -9.00
CA LYS A 154 7.71 -0.67 -8.22
C LYS A 154 8.96 -1.56 -8.18
N ARG A 155 9.74 -1.61 -9.27
CA ARG A 155 11.01 -2.35 -9.31
C ARG A 155 12.06 -1.75 -8.39
N GLN A 156 12.20 -0.44 -8.41
CA GLN A 156 13.15 0.26 -7.53
C GLN A 156 12.81 0.04 -6.06
N ILE A 157 11.51 0.03 -5.72
CA ILE A 157 11.05 -0.30 -4.36
C ILE A 157 11.38 -1.77 -4.02
N ALA A 158 11.15 -2.69 -4.96
CA ALA A 158 11.50 -4.10 -4.74
C ALA A 158 13.01 -4.31 -4.57
N ASP A 159 13.85 -3.58 -5.32
CA ASP A 159 15.31 -3.63 -5.20
C ASP A 159 15.78 -3.06 -3.84
N LEU A 160 15.21 -1.92 -3.43
CA LEU A 160 15.44 -1.39 -2.10
C LEU A 160 15.04 -2.40 -1.02
N GLY A 161 13.88 -3.03 -1.15
CA GLY A 161 13.44 -4.05 -0.22
C GLY A 161 14.40 -5.24 -0.13
N ARG A 162 14.98 -5.68 -1.26
CA ARG A 162 16.01 -6.73 -1.26
C ARG A 162 17.29 -6.31 -0.54
N SER A 163 17.75 -5.09 -0.78
CA SER A 163 18.94 -4.56 -0.09
C SER A 163 18.76 -4.40 1.42
N LEU A 164 17.51 -4.41 1.88
CA LEU A 164 17.11 -4.31 3.29
C LEU A 164 16.68 -5.68 3.88
N ASP A 165 16.89 -6.78 3.17
CA ASP A 165 16.45 -8.13 3.54
C ASP A 165 14.97 -8.22 3.89
N THR A 166 14.13 -7.46 3.16
CA THR A 166 12.68 -7.50 3.33
C THR A 166 12.12 -8.86 2.96
N ASP A 167 11.43 -9.50 3.89
CA ASP A 167 10.76 -10.77 3.66
C ASP A 167 9.47 -10.58 2.84
N PHE A 168 9.60 -10.73 1.52
CA PHE A 168 8.46 -10.60 0.62
C PHE A 168 7.43 -11.74 0.74
N THR A 169 7.78 -12.87 1.37
CA THR A 169 6.80 -13.94 1.66
C THR A 169 5.74 -13.48 2.64
N GLN A 170 6.08 -12.52 3.51
CA GLN A 170 5.20 -11.93 4.52
C GLN A 170 4.50 -10.66 4.00
N THR A 171 4.34 -10.52 2.68
CA THR A 171 3.64 -9.38 2.07
C THR A 171 2.52 -9.86 1.18
N TRP A 172 1.35 -9.24 1.28
CA TRP A 172 0.21 -9.50 0.42
C TRP A 172 0.00 -8.37 -0.59
N THR A 173 -0.43 -8.72 -1.80
CA THR A 173 -0.71 -7.73 -2.87
C THR A 173 -2.01 -8.04 -3.61
N CYS A 174 -2.39 -9.32 -3.72
CA CYS A 174 -3.53 -9.76 -4.53
C CYS A 174 -4.85 -9.15 -4.06
N TYR A 175 -5.55 -8.45 -4.95
CA TYR A 175 -6.84 -7.83 -4.67
C TYR A 175 -7.97 -8.84 -4.42
N LYS A 176 -7.86 -10.08 -4.93
CA LYS A 176 -8.91 -11.09 -4.77
C LYS A 176 -8.95 -11.72 -3.38
N GLY A 177 -7.87 -11.60 -2.59
CA GLY A 177 -7.85 -12.08 -1.21
C GLY A 177 -8.06 -13.58 -1.02
N LYS A 178 -7.74 -14.42 -2.00
CA LYS A 178 -7.87 -15.88 -1.90
C LYS A 178 -6.74 -16.52 -1.09
N VAL A 179 -6.61 -17.87 -1.15
CA VAL A 179 -5.55 -18.60 -0.44
C VAL A 179 -4.16 -18.22 -0.97
N LEU A 180 -3.99 -18.23 -2.29
CA LEU A 180 -2.79 -17.81 -2.98
C LEU A 180 -3.03 -16.48 -3.73
N HIS A 181 -1.96 -15.87 -4.22
CA HIS A 181 -2.06 -14.76 -5.15
C HIS A 181 -2.65 -15.27 -6.47
N CYS A 182 -3.67 -14.59 -7.02
CA CYS A 182 -4.37 -15.10 -8.19
C CYS A 182 -3.52 -15.13 -9.48
N GLY A 183 -2.42 -14.38 -9.53
CA GLY A 183 -1.54 -14.25 -10.71
C GLY A 183 -2.12 -13.42 -11.86
N ARG A 184 -3.41 -13.05 -11.82
CA ARG A 184 -4.13 -12.45 -12.96
C ARG A 184 -4.61 -11.03 -12.74
N CYS A 185 -4.86 -10.59 -11.50
CA CYS A 185 -5.24 -9.20 -11.26
C CYS A 185 -4.04 -8.27 -11.46
N SER A 186 -4.30 -7.01 -11.77
CA SER A 186 -3.29 -6.00 -12.05
C SER A 186 -2.20 -5.91 -10.96
N ALA A 187 -2.59 -5.97 -9.70
CA ALA A 187 -1.64 -5.95 -8.57
C ALA A 187 -0.72 -7.19 -8.54
N CYS A 188 -1.19 -8.38 -8.93
CA CYS A 188 -0.35 -9.58 -9.05
C CYS A 188 0.63 -9.46 -10.22
N ILE A 189 0.16 -8.96 -11.37
CA ILE A 189 1.01 -8.75 -12.56
C ILE A 189 2.12 -7.74 -12.23
N GLU A 190 1.78 -6.63 -11.60
CA GLU A 190 2.76 -5.61 -11.20
C GLU A 190 3.75 -6.14 -10.15
N ARG A 191 3.27 -6.94 -9.18
CA ARG A 191 4.14 -7.59 -8.19
C ARG A 191 5.15 -8.52 -8.86
N ALA A 192 4.68 -9.41 -9.74
CA ALA A 192 5.55 -10.32 -10.47
C ALA A 192 6.58 -9.55 -11.32
N TYR A 193 6.14 -8.52 -12.03
CA TYR A 193 7.04 -7.64 -12.78
C TYR A 193 8.12 -6.98 -11.90
N ALA A 194 7.78 -6.58 -10.69
CA ALA A 194 8.73 -5.94 -9.77
C ALA A 194 9.71 -6.94 -9.14
N LEU A 195 9.25 -8.14 -8.79
CA LEU A 195 10.04 -9.13 -8.07
C LEU A 195 10.80 -10.08 -8.98
N ARG A 196 10.29 -10.43 -10.17
CA ARG A 196 10.94 -11.33 -11.12
C ARG A 196 11.97 -10.58 -11.96
N ARG A 197 13.24 -10.60 -11.60
CA ARG A 197 14.35 -10.14 -12.44
C ARG A 197 15.12 -11.29 -13.07
N LYS A 198 15.24 -12.39 -12.33
CA LYS A 198 15.84 -13.67 -12.74
C LYS A 198 14.98 -14.78 -12.14
N GLU A 199 15.14 -15.96 -12.68
CA GLU A 199 14.47 -17.15 -12.16
C GLU A 199 14.73 -17.30 -10.65
N GLY A 200 13.68 -17.62 -9.88
CA GLY A 200 13.76 -17.86 -8.44
C GLY A 200 13.74 -16.62 -7.53
N MET A 201 13.65 -15.40 -8.06
CA MET A 201 13.67 -14.18 -7.20
C MET A 201 12.31 -13.76 -6.63
N ASP A 202 11.19 -14.21 -7.20
CA ASP A 202 9.86 -13.93 -6.67
C ASP A 202 9.41 -15.08 -5.76
N PRO A 203 9.34 -14.90 -4.44
CA PRO A 203 8.95 -15.94 -3.51
C PRO A 203 7.42 -16.14 -3.45
N THR A 204 6.67 -15.47 -4.29
CA THR A 204 5.20 -15.44 -4.26
C THR A 204 4.64 -16.71 -4.88
N LEU A 205 3.71 -17.36 -4.19
CA LEU A 205 2.94 -18.47 -4.75
C LEU A 205 1.67 -17.94 -5.45
N TYR A 206 1.54 -18.24 -6.73
CA TYR A 206 0.42 -17.85 -7.58
C TYR A 206 -0.49 -19.04 -7.91
N GLU A 207 -1.82 -18.79 -8.01
CA GLU A 207 -2.78 -19.79 -8.53
C GLU A 207 -2.62 -19.98 -10.04
N ASP A 208 -2.28 -18.90 -10.75
CA ASP A 208 -2.10 -18.88 -12.20
C ASP A 208 -0.91 -17.98 -12.53
N GLU A 209 0.04 -18.52 -13.29
CA GLU A 209 1.28 -17.81 -13.62
C GLU A 209 1.32 -17.26 -15.06
N ARG A 210 0.33 -17.57 -15.90
CA ARG A 210 0.33 -17.19 -17.33
C ARG A 210 0.51 -15.70 -17.55
N GLU A 211 -0.25 -14.89 -16.83
CA GLU A 211 -0.20 -13.42 -16.96
C GLU A 211 1.05 -12.81 -16.26
N THR A 212 1.65 -13.53 -15.32
CA THR A 212 2.82 -13.04 -14.58
C THR A 212 4.12 -13.21 -15.37
N HIS A 213 4.10 -13.99 -16.47
CA HIS A 213 5.25 -14.21 -17.36
C HIS A 213 5.21 -13.32 -18.62
N ALA A 214 4.11 -12.60 -18.87
CA ALA A 214 3.82 -11.90 -20.12
C ALA A 214 4.52 -10.53 -20.30
N ARG A 215 5.69 -10.30 -19.68
CA ARG A 215 6.47 -9.05 -19.86
C ARG A 215 7.96 -9.28 -19.85
#